data_5874e6676e1bc519dfd605844b81516f
#
_entry.id   5874e6676e1bc519dfd605844b81516f
#
_cell.length_a   1.000
_cell.length_b   1.000
_cell.length_c   1.000
_cell.angle_alpha   90.00
_cell.angle_beta   90.00
_cell.angle_gamma   90.00
#
_symmetry.space_group_name_H-M   'P 1'
#
loop_
_entity.id
_entity.type
_entity.pdbx_description
1 polymer ?
#
loop_
_entity_poly.entity_id
_entity_poly.type
_entity_poly.pdbx_seq_one_letter_code
_entity_poly.pdbx_strand_id
1 'polypeptide(L)'
;MKKVVLYKRLSAPLMERLRERVEVLLVEEPGRDGLARLRDALPEAHGLLGASLRLDAGLLDLAPRLEAIASVSVGVDNYDIDYLDRRGILLSNTPDVLTETTADTGFALILATARRVVELAGWVRAGEWKKSVGAAQFGTDVHGKTLGIVGMGRIGEALARRGHHGFGMRVLYHSHSPKPHVEERYAASYRPLDALLEESDFVCLTLPLTAATEGLIGAAQFARMRPQAIFINISRGRVVDEAALIEALAQRRIRAAGLDVFEREPLSPGSPLLRLPNVVATPHIGSATEETREAMARCAVDNLLAALAGARPPNLVNPSAWARRRGA
;
A
#
# COMPACT_ATOMS: atom_id res chain seq x y z
N MET A 1 -19.66 25.56 15.11
CA MET A 1 -19.13 24.75 13.96
C MET A 1 -18.61 23.42 14.49
N LYS A 2 -18.66 22.35 13.67
CA LYS A 2 -18.03 21.07 14.04
C LYS A 2 -16.52 21.23 14.01
N LYS A 3 -15.81 20.57 14.94
CA LYS A 3 -14.34 20.59 15.03
C LYS A 3 -13.73 19.39 14.34
N VAL A 4 -12.71 19.63 13.54
CA VAL A 4 -11.95 18.60 12.82
C VAL A 4 -10.49 18.67 13.23
N VAL A 5 -9.95 17.53 13.64
CA VAL A 5 -8.52 17.40 13.95
C VAL A 5 -7.80 16.81 12.75
N LEU A 6 -6.83 17.54 12.25
CA LEU A 6 -5.93 17.09 11.19
C LEU A 6 -4.61 16.63 11.81
N TYR A 7 -4.21 15.40 11.52
CA TYR A 7 -2.88 14.86 11.84
C TYR A 7 -2.06 14.58 10.56
N LYS A 8 -2.36 15.35 9.51
CA LYS A 8 -1.62 15.41 8.24
C LYS A 8 -1.77 16.81 7.65
N ARG A 9 -0.69 17.37 7.14
CA ARG A 9 -0.75 18.65 6.43
C ARG A 9 -1.47 18.48 5.09
N LEU A 10 -2.26 19.49 4.75
CA LEU A 10 -2.95 19.64 3.47
C LEU A 10 -2.40 20.86 2.74
N SER A 11 -2.65 20.94 1.44
CA SER A 11 -2.39 22.15 0.65
C SER A 11 -3.24 23.34 1.13
N ALA A 12 -2.78 24.56 0.90
CA ALA A 12 -3.49 25.75 1.32
C ALA A 12 -4.95 25.81 0.79
N PRO A 13 -5.23 25.48 -0.48
CA PRO A 13 -6.61 25.48 -0.98
C PRO A 13 -7.52 24.49 -0.25
N LEU A 14 -7.01 23.30 0.10
CA LEU A 14 -7.80 22.31 0.84
C LEU A 14 -8.02 22.72 2.29
N MET A 15 -7.04 23.39 2.91
CA MET A 15 -7.18 23.96 4.26
C MET A 15 -8.24 25.08 4.29
N GLU A 16 -8.24 25.99 3.31
CA GLU A 16 -9.25 27.05 3.18
C GLU A 16 -10.64 26.45 3.04
N ARG A 17 -10.80 25.50 2.12
CA ARG A 17 -12.07 24.80 1.88
C ARG A 17 -12.62 24.10 3.14
N LEU A 18 -11.75 23.52 3.97
CA LEU A 18 -12.17 22.96 5.25
C LEU A 18 -12.64 24.06 6.23
N ARG A 19 -11.86 25.14 6.35
CA ARG A 19 -12.15 26.24 7.29
C ARG A 19 -13.44 26.99 6.99
N GLU A 20 -13.89 26.98 5.74
CA GLU A 20 -15.21 27.49 5.36
C GLU A 20 -16.38 26.73 6.01
N ARG A 21 -16.18 25.46 6.36
CA ARG A 21 -17.25 24.55 6.81
C ARG A 21 -17.09 24.04 8.22
N VAL A 22 -15.87 23.98 8.74
CA VAL A 22 -15.53 23.39 10.05
C VAL A 22 -14.43 24.19 10.73
N GLU A 23 -14.37 24.10 12.05
CA GLU A 23 -13.21 24.57 12.81
C GLU A 23 -12.09 23.54 12.69
N VAL A 24 -10.91 23.95 12.23
CA VAL A 24 -9.78 23.06 11.96
C VAL A 24 -8.69 23.24 13.00
N LEU A 25 -8.34 22.14 13.68
CA LEU A 25 -7.16 22.05 14.53
C LEU A 25 -6.12 21.15 13.83
N LEU A 26 -4.98 21.74 13.48
CA LEU A 26 -3.85 20.99 12.94
C LEU A 26 -2.95 20.53 14.08
N VAL A 27 -2.83 19.22 14.22
CA VAL A 27 -1.83 18.56 15.05
C VAL A 27 -0.72 18.09 14.11
N GLU A 28 0.50 18.60 14.30
CA GLU A 28 1.63 18.17 13.47
C GLU A 28 1.87 16.66 13.58
N GLU A 29 2.45 16.06 12.52
CA GLU A 29 2.62 14.61 12.41
C GLU A 29 3.19 13.98 13.68
N PRO A 30 2.68 12.82 14.12
CA PRO A 30 2.87 12.32 15.47
C PRO A 30 4.30 11.82 15.73
N GLY A 31 5.17 12.75 16.20
CA GLY A 31 6.22 12.42 17.14
C GLY A 31 5.62 12.27 18.56
N ARG A 32 6.42 12.09 19.61
CA ARG A 32 5.92 11.99 20.99
C ARG A 32 4.99 13.15 21.36
N ASP A 33 5.34 14.37 20.96
CA ASP A 33 4.57 15.59 21.25
C ASP A 33 3.29 15.68 20.41
N GLY A 34 3.30 15.16 19.17
CA GLY A 34 2.13 15.12 18.31
C GLY A 34 1.02 14.22 18.83
N LEU A 35 1.37 13.05 19.42
CA LEU A 35 0.39 12.15 20.01
C LEU A 35 -0.27 12.77 21.28
N ALA A 36 0.50 13.50 22.11
CA ALA A 36 -0.06 14.21 23.26
C ALA A 36 -1.06 15.28 22.81
N ARG A 37 -0.68 16.13 21.85
CA ARG A 37 -1.58 17.17 21.29
C ARG A 37 -2.82 16.57 20.63
N LEU A 38 -2.67 15.42 19.96
CA LEU A 38 -3.83 14.71 19.40
C LEU A 38 -4.79 14.30 20.52
N ARG A 39 -4.29 13.68 21.60
CA ARG A 39 -5.10 13.28 22.75
C ARG A 39 -5.84 14.45 23.38
N ASP A 40 -5.19 15.60 23.52
CA ASP A 40 -5.81 16.81 24.07
C ASP A 40 -6.92 17.37 23.17
N ALA A 41 -6.82 17.15 21.85
CA ALA A 41 -7.78 17.63 20.87
C ALA A 41 -9.00 16.70 20.68
N LEU A 42 -8.87 15.40 20.97
CA LEU A 42 -9.90 14.39 20.73
C LEU A 42 -11.24 14.64 21.45
N PRO A 43 -11.30 15.14 22.71
CA PRO A 43 -12.58 15.32 23.42
C PRO A 43 -13.58 16.22 22.71
N GLU A 44 -13.12 17.14 21.89
CA GLU A 44 -13.97 18.06 21.14
C GLU A 44 -14.09 17.73 19.64
N ALA A 45 -13.38 16.71 19.18
CA ALA A 45 -13.32 16.34 17.76
C ALA A 45 -14.63 15.71 17.28
N HIS A 46 -15.18 16.25 16.19
CA HIS A 46 -16.29 15.66 15.43
C HIS A 46 -15.78 14.89 14.21
N GLY A 47 -14.62 15.25 13.68
CA GLY A 47 -13.97 14.59 12.55
C GLY A 47 -12.47 14.47 12.73
N LEU A 48 -11.90 13.39 12.20
CA LEU A 48 -10.46 13.18 12.09
C LEU A 48 -10.07 13.05 10.62
N LEU A 49 -8.94 13.66 10.24
CA LEU A 49 -8.37 13.48 8.91
C LEU A 49 -6.85 13.31 8.98
N GLY A 50 -6.34 12.23 8.42
CA GLY A 50 -4.91 11.93 8.36
C GLY A 50 -4.61 10.57 7.77
N ALA A 51 -3.40 10.07 7.97
CA ALA A 51 -2.95 8.76 7.50
C ALA A 51 -1.95 8.13 8.45
N SER A 52 -1.71 6.83 8.30
CA SER A 52 -0.59 6.09 8.90
C SER A 52 -0.56 6.03 10.43
N LEU A 53 -1.53 6.59 11.14
CA LEU A 53 -1.65 6.50 12.59
C LEU A 53 -2.61 5.35 12.95
N ARG A 54 -2.20 4.48 13.86
CA ARG A 54 -3.10 3.49 14.46
C ARG A 54 -4.03 4.19 15.44
N LEU A 55 -5.32 4.21 15.12
CA LEU A 55 -6.38 4.72 15.97
C LEU A 55 -7.07 3.54 16.65
N ASP A 56 -6.55 3.12 17.79
CA ASP A 56 -7.15 2.06 18.60
C ASP A 56 -8.32 2.55 19.47
N ALA A 57 -9.03 1.61 20.08
CA ALA A 57 -10.18 1.91 20.93
C ALA A 57 -9.82 2.89 22.08
N GLY A 58 -8.64 2.67 22.73
CA GLY A 58 -8.22 3.53 23.85
C GLY A 58 -7.97 4.98 23.45
N LEU A 59 -7.53 5.23 22.22
CA LEU A 59 -7.40 6.58 21.70
C LEU A 59 -8.76 7.17 21.29
N LEU A 60 -9.60 6.36 20.63
CA LEU A 60 -10.91 6.79 20.13
C LEU A 60 -11.94 6.98 21.25
N ASP A 61 -11.79 6.36 22.41
CA ASP A 61 -12.62 6.57 23.59
C ASP A 61 -12.48 7.99 24.14
N LEU A 62 -11.36 8.67 23.89
CA LEU A 62 -11.15 10.08 24.22
C LEU A 62 -11.98 11.04 23.32
N ALA A 63 -12.61 10.53 22.26
CA ALA A 63 -13.36 11.32 21.30
C ALA A 63 -14.88 10.99 21.34
N PRO A 64 -15.61 11.40 22.39
CA PRO A 64 -17.04 11.04 22.55
C PRO A 64 -17.95 11.67 21.49
N ARG A 65 -17.50 12.76 20.85
CA ARG A 65 -18.25 13.50 19.81
C ARG A 65 -17.90 13.08 18.39
N LEU A 66 -16.99 12.11 18.23
CA LEU A 66 -16.46 11.74 16.91
C LEU A 66 -17.53 11.11 16.03
N GLU A 67 -17.75 11.70 14.87
CA GLU A 67 -18.71 11.25 13.88
C GLU A 67 -18.04 10.57 12.67
N ALA A 68 -16.87 11.03 12.25
CA ALA A 68 -16.25 10.55 11.04
C ALA A 68 -14.72 10.59 11.10
N ILE A 69 -14.11 9.61 10.40
CA ILE A 69 -12.67 9.54 10.13
C ILE A 69 -12.50 9.47 8.61
N ALA A 70 -11.71 10.38 8.03
CA ALA A 70 -11.29 10.32 6.65
C ALA A 70 -9.81 9.96 6.56
N SER A 71 -9.52 8.75 6.13
CA SER A 71 -8.16 8.28 5.91
C SER A 71 -7.62 8.78 4.57
N VAL A 72 -6.45 9.43 4.57
CA VAL A 72 -5.71 9.80 3.35
C VAL A 72 -4.87 8.57 2.91
N SER A 73 -5.53 7.43 2.76
CA SER A 73 -4.94 6.14 2.39
C SER A 73 -6.02 5.25 1.75
N VAL A 74 -5.62 4.25 0.98
CA VAL A 74 -6.51 3.16 0.55
C VAL A 74 -6.61 2.07 1.61
N GLY A 75 -5.47 1.71 2.22
CA GLY A 75 -5.45 0.72 3.28
C GLY A 75 -6.12 1.24 4.55
N VAL A 76 -6.81 0.35 5.25
CA VAL A 76 -7.55 0.65 6.48
C VAL A 76 -7.20 -0.33 7.61
N ASP A 77 -6.12 -1.05 7.46
CA ASP A 77 -5.63 -2.05 8.39
C ASP A 77 -5.15 -1.50 9.75
N ASN A 78 -5.03 -0.18 9.85
CA ASN A 78 -4.74 0.58 11.08
C ASN A 78 -5.99 0.99 11.89
N TYR A 79 -7.20 0.60 11.45
CA TYR A 79 -8.46 0.90 12.12
C TYR A 79 -9.16 -0.39 12.57
N ASP A 80 -9.78 -0.37 13.76
CA ASP A 80 -10.73 -1.39 14.21
C ASP A 80 -12.12 -1.06 13.66
N ILE A 81 -12.45 -1.65 12.50
CA ILE A 81 -13.72 -1.39 11.80
C ILE A 81 -14.93 -1.81 12.65
N ASP A 82 -14.84 -2.92 13.35
CA ASP A 82 -15.93 -3.40 14.21
C ASP A 82 -16.20 -2.44 15.39
N TYR A 83 -15.14 -1.88 15.97
CA TYR A 83 -15.25 -0.83 16.99
C TYR A 83 -15.92 0.43 16.42
N LEU A 84 -15.48 0.90 15.25
CA LEU A 84 -16.07 2.07 14.58
C LEU A 84 -17.56 1.84 14.27
N ASP A 85 -17.91 0.65 13.80
CA ASP A 85 -19.28 0.27 13.53
C ASP A 85 -20.16 0.30 14.80
N ARG A 86 -19.65 -0.24 15.91
CA ARG A 86 -20.37 -0.19 17.20
C ARG A 86 -20.60 1.23 17.69
N ARG A 87 -19.62 2.13 17.48
CA ARG A 87 -19.66 3.54 17.84
C ARG A 87 -20.47 4.40 16.85
N GLY A 88 -20.87 3.87 15.71
CA GLY A 88 -21.50 4.64 14.64
C GLY A 88 -20.56 5.68 13.99
N ILE A 89 -19.23 5.50 14.09
CA ILE A 89 -18.25 6.39 13.50
C ILE A 89 -18.00 5.97 12.04
N LEU A 90 -18.21 6.90 11.10
CA LEU A 90 -18.02 6.64 9.68
C LEU A 90 -16.53 6.66 9.33
N LEU A 91 -16.05 5.60 8.69
CA LEU A 91 -14.70 5.54 8.14
C LEU A 91 -14.76 5.65 6.63
N SER A 92 -13.97 6.54 6.05
CA SER A 92 -13.76 6.65 4.60
C SER A 92 -12.28 6.59 4.24
N ASN A 93 -12.00 6.15 3.02
CA ASN A 93 -10.66 6.03 2.45
C ASN A 93 -10.57 6.71 1.07
N THR A 94 -9.43 6.57 0.38
CA THR A 94 -9.16 7.23 -0.90
C THR A 94 -8.86 6.22 -2.02
N PRO A 95 -9.84 5.38 -2.42
CA PRO A 95 -9.65 4.43 -3.50
C PRO A 95 -9.52 5.15 -4.85
N ASP A 96 -9.10 4.43 -5.87
CA ASP A 96 -8.94 4.83 -7.26
C ASP A 96 -7.82 5.84 -7.54
N VAL A 97 -7.75 6.95 -6.83
CA VAL A 97 -6.83 8.07 -7.09
C VAL A 97 -5.35 7.73 -7.06
N LEU A 98 -4.95 6.63 -6.40
CA LEU A 98 -3.55 6.18 -6.32
C LEU A 98 -3.27 4.90 -7.13
N THR A 99 -4.27 4.36 -7.81
CA THR A 99 -4.15 3.06 -8.50
C THR A 99 -3.01 3.04 -9.50
N GLU A 100 -2.97 4.04 -10.38
CA GLU A 100 -1.97 4.12 -11.43
C GLU A 100 -0.56 4.35 -10.88
N THR A 101 -0.41 5.29 -9.95
CA THR A 101 0.88 5.64 -9.35
C THR A 101 1.47 4.45 -8.57
N THR A 102 0.63 3.71 -7.84
CA THR A 102 1.10 2.50 -7.13
C THR A 102 1.50 1.39 -8.11
N ALA A 103 0.76 1.23 -9.20
CA ALA A 103 1.13 0.28 -10.25
C ALA A 103 2.43 0.69 -10.96
N ASP A 104 2.69 1.99 -11.17
CA ASP A 104 3.96 2.50 -11.70
C ASP A 104 5.12 2.15 -10.77
N THR A 105 4.96 2.34 -9.46
CA THR A 105 5.98 1.93 -8.47
C THR A 105 6.23 0.43 -8.51
N GLY A 106 5.18 -0.39 -8.61
CA GLY A 106 5.33 -1.84 -8.76
C GLY A 106 6.12 -2.22 -10.00
N PHE A 107 5.83 -1.59 -11.14
CA PHE A 107 6.56 -1.82 -12.38
C PHE A 107 7.99 -1.28 -12.34
N ALA A 108 8.21 -0.14 -11.69
CA ALA A 108 9.55 0.41 -11.46
C ALA A 108 10.40 -0.58 -10.63
N LEU A 109 9.84 -1.18 -9.58
CA LEU A 109 10.52 -2.21 -8.78
C LEU A 109 10.80 -3.48 -9.60
N ILE A 110 9.87 -3.95 -10.44
CA ILE A 110 10.11 -5.07 -11.37
C ILE A 110 11.33 -4.77 -12.24
N LEU A 111 11.35 -3.62 -12.91
CA LEU A 111 12.45 -3.22 -13.80
C LEU A 111 13.76 -2.99 -13.05
N ALA A 112 13.72 -2.25 -11.94
CA ALA A 112 14.91 -1.93 -11.16
C ALA A 112 15.57 -3.18 -10.60
N THR A 113 14.78 -4.14 -10.13
CA THR A 113 15.27 -5.41 -9.56
C THR A 113 15.78 -6.34 -10.65
N ALA A 114 14.99 -6.56 -11.72
CA ALA A 114 15.37 -7.43 -12.81
C ALA A 114 16.65 -6.98 -13.52
N ARG A 115 16.79 -5.67 -13.73
CA ARG A 115 17.92 -5.07 -14.45
C ARG A 115 19.04 -4.59 -13.52
N ARG A 116 18.92 -4.81 -12.19
CA ARG A 116 19.91 -4.45 -11.17
C ARG A 116 20.26 -2.95 -11.20
N VAL A 117 19.27 -2.10 -11.50
CA VAL A 117 19.48 -0.67 -11.78
C VAL A 117 20.10 0.04 -10.57
N VAL A 118 19.55 -0.21 -9.37
CA VAL A 118 20.00 0.47 -8.13
C VAL A 118 21.42 0.07 -7.77
N GLU A 119 21.74 -1.22 -7.82
CA GLU A 119 23.07 -1.76 -7.55
C GLU A 119 24.11 -1.20 -8.54
N LEU A 120 23.82 -1.29 -9.85
CA LEU A 120 24.76 -0.83 -10.87
C LEU A 120 24.90 0.69 -10.92
N ALA A 121 23.85 1.44 -10.59
CA ALA A 121 23.95 2.89 -10.42
C ALA A 121 24.86 3.25 -9.24
N GLY A 122 24.79 2.50 -8.14
CA GLY A 122 25.73 2.63 -7.01
C GLY A 122 27.16 2.32 -7.43
N TRP A 123 27.36 1.24 -8.15
CA TRP A 123 28.67 0.83 -8.69
C TRP A 123 29.32 1.91 -9.59
N VAL A 124 28.53 2.56 -10.46
CA VAL A 124 29.01 3.69 -11.27
C VAL A 124 29.40 4.89 -10.39
N ARG A 125 28.55 5.24 -9.40
CA ARG A 125 28.82 6.35 -8.47
C ARG A 125 30.06 6.13 -7.62
N ALA A 126 30.36 4.87 -7.27
CA ALA A 126 31.56 4.48 -6.54
C ALA A 126 32.84 4.52 -7.41
N GLY A 127 32.74 4.84 -8.71
CA GLY A 127 33.87 4.86 -9.63
C GLY A 127 34.43 3.49 -9.98
N GLU A 128 33.64 2.44 -9.77
CA GLU A 128 34.06 1.04 -10.00
C GLU A 128 33.90 0.61 -11.47
N TRP A 129 33.16 1.38 -12.27
CA TRP A 129 33.01 1.11 -13.70
C TRP A 129 34.23 1.49 -14.51
N LYS A 130 35.20 0.57 -14.66
CA LYS A 130 36.50 0.79 -15.31
C LYS A 130 36.63 0.04 -16.64
N LYS A 131 35.67 -0.82 -16.99
CA LYS A 131 35.69 -1.60 -18.25
C LYS A 131 34.26 -1.98 -18.64
N SER A 132 34.07 -2.49 -19.85
CA SER A 132 32.77 -3.02 -20.30
C SER A 132 32.19 -4.03 -19.32
N VAL A 133 30.85 -3.98 -19.14
CA VAL A 133 30.12 -4.93 -18.27
C VAL A 133 30.24 -6.36 -18.78
N GLY A 134 30.42 -7.29 -17.86
CA GLY A 134 30.46 -8.72 -18.13
C GLY A 134 29.28 -9.48 -17.49
N ALA A 135 29.30 -10.78 -17.56
CA ALA A 135 28.23 -11.63 -17.03
C ALA A 135 27.90 -11.40 -15.55
N ALA A 136 28.89 -10.97 -14.75
CA ALA A 136 28.70 -10.64 -13.33
C ALA A 136 27.73 -9.46 -13.11
N GLN A 137 27.55 -8.58 -14.10
CA GLN A 137 26.65 -7.42 -14.05
C GLN A 137 25.31 -7.68 -14.78
N PHE A 138 25.12 -8.83 -15.43
CA PHE A 138 23.89 -9.07 -16.19
C PHE A 138 22.67 -9.21 -15.29
N GLY A 139 21.58 -8.57 -15.70
CA GLY A 139 20.24 -8.75 -15.16
C GLY A 139 19.48 -9.86 -15.86
N THR A 140 18.14 -9.76 -15.83
CA THR A 140 17.24 -10.66 -16.57
C THR A 140 16.22 -9.85 -17.37
N ASP A 141 15.67 -10.45 -18.41
CA ASP A 141 14.61 -9.83 -19.20
C ASP A 141 13.32 -9.73 -18.39
N VAL A 142 12.52 -8.72 -18.71
CA VAL A 142 11.16 -8.52 -18.18
C VAL A 142 10.15 -8.82 -19.29
N HIS A 143 10.42 -8.36 -20.51
CA HIS A 143 9.52 -8.56 -21.62
C HIS A 143 9.33 -10.06 -21.92
N GLY A 144 8.11 -10.45 -22.28
CA GLY A 144 7.77 -11.83 -22.63
C GLY A 144 7.80 -12.84 -21.48
N LYS A 145 8.09 -12.39 -20.24
CA LYS A 145 8.12 -13.25 -19.04
C LYS A 145 6.72 -13.42 -18.43
N THR A 146 6.60 -14.30 -17.46
CA THR A 146 5.35 -14.56 -16.74
C THR A 146 5.26 -13.67 -15.49
N LEU A 147 4.22 -12.84 -15.41
CA LEU A 147 3.87 -12.01 -14.26
C LEU A 147 2.74 -12.67 -13.47
N GLY A 148 3.03 -13.13 -12.26
CA GLY A 148 2.06 -13.63 -11.30
C GLY A 148 1.63 -12.50 -10.36
N ILE A 149 0.34 -12.18 -10.30
CA ILE A 149 -0.23 -11.14 -9.46
C ILE A 149 -1.06 -11.79 -8.35
N VAL A 150 -0.65 -11.60 -7.10
CA VAL A 150 -1.39 -12.06 -5.93
C VAL A 150 -2.23 -10.88 -5.42
N GLY A 151 -3.55 -10.94 -5.70
CA GLY A 151 -4.48 -9.86 -5.45
C GLY A 151 -4.90 -9.11 -6.74
N MET A 152 -5.98 -9.56 -7.41
CA MET A 152 -6.49 -8.91 -8.63
C MET A 152 -7.57 -7.88 -8.29
N GLY A 153 -7.17 -6.86 -7.53
CA GLY A 153 -7.91 -5.62 -7.31
C GLY A 153 -7.52 -4.54 -8.34
N ARG A 154 -7.89 -3.27 -8.09
CA ARG A 154 -7.59 -2.13 -9.00
C ARG A 154 -6.10 -2.01 -9.34
N ILE A 155 -5.22 -2.10 -8.35
CA ILE A 155 -3.76 -2.01 -8.54
C ILE A 155 -3.25 -3.24 -9.31
N GLY A 156 -3.74 -4.44 -8.96
CA GLY A 156 -3.38 -5.67 -9.69
C GLY A 156 -3.80 -5.62 -11.16
N GLU A 157 -4.99 -5.11 -11.47
CA GLU A 157 -5.46 -4.90 -12.83
C GLU A 157 -4.59 -3.87 -13.59
N ALA A 158 -4.22 -2.77 -12.93
CA ALA A 158 -3.33 -1.77 -13.52
C ALA A 158 -1.92 -2.32 -13.81
N LEU A 159 -1.40 -3.23 -12.97
CA LEU A 159 -0.17 -3.98 -13.23
C LEU A 159 -0.33 -4.98 -14.38
N ALA A 160 -1.45 -5.74 -14.41
CA ALA A 160 -1.75 -6.67 -15.49
C ALA A 160 -1.77 -5.96 -16.86
N ARG A 161 -2.40 -4.78 -16.92
CA ARG A 161 -2.43 -3.94 -18.13
C ARG A 161 -1.02 -3.56 -18.58
N ARG A 162 -0.15 -3.10 -17.66
CA ARG A 162 1.24 -2.72 -17.97
C ARG A 162 2.05 -3.92 -18.44
N GLY A 163 1.96 -5.04 -17.74
CA GLY A 163 2.65 -6.27 -18.10
C GLY A 163 2.25 -6.79 -19.47
N HIS A 164 0.95 -6.89 -19.72
CA HIS A 164 0.41 -7.41 -20.96
C HIS A 164 0.71 -6.49 -22.16
N HIS A 165 0.25 -5.24 -22.10
CA HIS A 165 0.36 -4.34 -23.25
C HIS A 165 1.73 -3.70 -23.42
N GLY A 166 2.43 -3.39 -22.31
CA GLY A 166 3.73 -2.73 -22.38
C GLY A 166 4.92 -3.67 -22.56
N PHE A 167 4.81 -4.89 -22.04
CA PHE A 167 5.94 -5.83 -22.00
C PHE A 167 5.63 -7.21 -22.58
N GLY A 168 4.44 -7.42 -23.18
CA GLY A 168 4.07 -8.71 -23.75
C GLY A 168 4.14 -9.88 -22.76
N MET A 169 3.95 -9.60 -21.46
CA MET A 169 4.04 -10.62 -20.42
C MET A 169 2.81 -11.51 -20.43
N ARG A 170 2.99 -12.81 -20.17
CA ARG A 170 1.91 -13.70 -19.77
C ARG A 170 1.48 -13.33 -18.35
N VAL A 171 0.20 -13.02 -18.15
CA VAL A 171 -0.34 -12.62 -16.83
C VAL A 171 -1.05 -13.79 -16.18
N LEU A 172 -0.59 -14.17 -15.00
CA LEU A 172 -1.28 -15.09 -14.08
C LEU A 172 -1.75 -14.30 -12.88
N TYR A 173 -2.88 -14.70 -12.28
CA TYR A 173 -3.32 -14.07 -11.07
C TYR A 173 -3.98 -15.03 -10.08
N HIS A 174 -3.88 -14.68 -8.80
CA HIS A 174 -4.61 -15.28 -7.72
C HIS A 174 -5.45 -14.22 -7.01
N SER A 175 -6.71 -14.50 -6.73
CA SER A 175 -7.61 -13.65 -5.96
C SER A 175 -8.73 -14.51 -5.35
N HIS A 176 -9.50 -13.92 -4.43
CA HIS A 176 -10.61 -14.61 -3.77
C HIS A 176 -11.61 -15.23 -4.78
N SER A 177 -11.78 -14.61 -5.94
CA SER A 177 -12.65 -15.11 -7.02
C SER A 177 -12.05 -14.76 -8.39
N PRO A 178 -12.31 -15.55 -9.45
CA PRO A 178 -11.96 -15.22 -10.81
C PRO A 178 -12.49 -13.85 -11.24
N LYS A 179 -11.81 -13.21 -12.19
CA LYS A 179 -12.10 -11.87 -12.72
C LYS A 179 -12.24 -11.95 -14.25
N PRO A 180 -13.39 -12.39 -14.79
CA PRO A 180 -13.56 -12.61 -16.24
C PRO A 180 -13.20 -11.39 -17.10
N HIS A 181 -13.51 -10.17 -16.64
CA HIS A 181 -13.17 -8.94 -17.36
C HIS A 181 -11.64 -8.71 -17.50
N VAL A 182 -10.84 -9.17 -16.51
CA VAL A 182 -9.38 -9.08 -16.56
C VAL A 182 -8.82 -10.16 -17.48
N GLU A 183 -9.42 -11.37 -17.46
CA GLU A 183 -9.05 -12.47 -18.36
C GLU A 183 -9.28 -12.08 -19.82
N GLU A 184 -10.42 -11.49 -20.13
CA GLU A 184 -10.75 -11.00 -21.47
C GLU A 184 -9.83 -9.86 -21.93
N ARG A 185 -9.57 -8.86 -21.08
CA ARG A 185 -8.83 -7.66 -21.47
C ARG A 185 -7.33 -7.86 -21.59
N TYR A 186 -6.75 -8.73 -20.77
CA TYR A 186 -5.30 -8.84 -20.63
C TYR A 186 -4.81 -10.26 -20.84
N ALA A 187 -5.64 -11.15 -21.41
CA ALA A 187 -5.35 -12.59 -21.55
C ALA A 187 -4.81 -13.21 -20.25
N ALA A 188 -5.25 -12.66 -19.10
CA ALA A 188 -4.83 -13.13 -17.79
C ALA A 188 -5.49 -14.48 -17.48
N SER A 189 -4.82 -15.31 -16.67
CA SER A 189 -5.35 -16.61 -16.27
C SER A 189 -5.36 -16.75 -14.76
N TYR A 190 -6.52 -17.11 -14.20
CA TYR A 190 -6.63 -17.45 -12.78
C TYR A 190 -5.80 -18.69 -12.46
N ARG A 191 -5.12 -18.67 -11.30
CA ARG A 191 -4.37 -19.81 -10.75
C ARG A 191 -4.60 -19.93 -9.25
N PRO A 192 -4.65 -21.14 -8.67
CA PRO A 192 -4.38 -21.33 -7.26
C PRO A 192 -3.01 -20.75 -6.90
N LEU A 193 -2.83 -20.31 -5.64
CA LEU A 193 -1.60 -19.61 -5.22
C LEU A 193 -0.34 -20.40 -5.53
N ASP A 194 -0.31 -21.68 -5.18
CA ASP A 194 0.85 -22.56 -5.38
C ASP A 194 1.24 -22.67 -6.86
N ALA A 195 0.28 -22.88 -7.74
CA ALA A 195 0.52 -22.95 -9.17
C ALA A 195 1.01 -21.60 -9.75
N LEU A 196 0.48 -20.47 -9.25
CA LEU A 196 0.95 -19.14 -9.63
C LEU A 196 2.44 -18.98 -9.27
N LEU A 197 2.83 -19.36 -8.05
CA LEU A 197 4.22 -19.27 -7.58
C LEU A 197 5.18 -20.13 -8.42
N GLU A 198 4.76 -21.35 -8.78
CA GLU A 198 5.54 -22.29 -9.58
C GLU A 198 5.69 -21.87 -11.05
N GLU A 199 4.69 -21.17 -11.61
CA GLU A 199 4.68 -20.78 -13.03
C GLU A 199 5.30 -19.39 -13.29
N SER A 200 5.46 -18.52 -12.26
CA SER A 200 5.81 -17.11 -12.43
C SER A 200 7.31 -16.83 -12.43
N ASP A 201 7.74 -15.93 -13.30
CA ASP A 201 9.09 -15.34 -13.28
C ASP A 201 9.13 -14.11 -12.36
N PHE A 202 8.00 -13.38 -12.26
CA PHE A 202 7.79 -12.27 -11.34
C PHE A 202 6.53 -12.54 -10.52
N VAL A 203 6.62 -12.41 -9.20
CA VAL A 203 5.48 -12.52 -8.28
C VAL A 203 5.28 -11.17 -7.62
N CYS A 204 4.13 -10.53 -7.85
CA CYS A 204 3.81 -9.21 -7.32
C CYS A 204 2.60 -9.27 -6.37
N LEU A 205 2.75 -8.78 -5.14
CA LEU A 205 1.68 -8.70 -4.16
C LEU A 205 0.96 -7.36 -4.23
N THR A 206 -0.38 -7.41 -4.34
CA THR A 206 -1.28 -6.24 -4.38
C THR A 206 -2.56 -6.45 -3.55
N LEU A 207 -2.53 -7.35 -2.59
CA LEU A 207 -3.68 -7.68 -1.72
C LEU A 207 -3.65 -6.88 -0.41
N PRO A 208 -4.80 -6.63 0.23
CA PRO A 208 -4.85 -5.97 1.52
C PRO A 208 -4.33 -6.88 2.64
N LEU A 209 -3.87 -6.26 3.75
CA LEU A 209 -3.60 -6.98 5.00
C LEU A 209 -4.92 -7.24 5.73
N THR A 210 -5.18 -8.50 5.99
CA THR A 210 -6.33 -9.02 6.76
C THR A 210 -5.86 -10.21 7.59
N ALA A 211 -6.67 -10.70 8.51
CA ALA A 211 -6.35 -11.92 9.25
C ALA A 211 -6.08 -13.13 8.33
N ALA A 212 -6.71 -13.18 7.15
CA ALA A 212 -6.52 -14.27 6.19
C ALA A 212 -5.27 -14.10 5.29
N THR A 213 -4.70 -12.90 5.22
CA THR A 213 -3.55 -12.60 4.35
C THR A 213 -2.28 -12.28 5.14
N GLU A 214 -2.35 -12.16 6.44
CA GLU A 214 -1.19 -11.99 7.30
C GLU A 214 -0.31 -13.25 7.26
N GLY A 215 0.98 -13.07 6.96
CA GLY A 215 1.93 -14.16 6.79
C GLY A 215 1.62 -15.13 5.64
N LEU A 216 0.78 -14.73 4.68
CA LEU A 216 0.38 -15.57 3.55
C LEU A 216 1.57 -16.10 2.76
N ILE A 217 2.62 -15.30 2.62
CA ILE A 217 3.84 -15.68 1.91
C ILE A 217 4.95 -15.95 2.94
N GLY A 218 5.17 -17.21 3.23
CA GLY A 218 6.22 -17.68 4.14
C GLY A 218 7.20 -18.62 3.46
N ALA A 219 7.97 -19.37 4.25
CA ALA A 219 9.01 -20.27 3.77
C ALA A 219 8.50 -21.31 2.75
N ALA A 220 7.29 -21.87 2.98
CA ALA A 220 6.69 -22.85 2.07
C ALA A 220 6.37 -22.23 0.70
N GLN A 221 5.88 -20.99 0.65
CA GLN A 221 5.58 -20.26 -0.57
C GLN A 221 6.86 -19.89 -1.33
N PHE A 222 7.89 -19.39 -0.62
CA PHE A 222 9.20 -19.14 -1.26
C PHE A 222 9.84 -20.41 -1.81
N ALA A 223 9.65 -21.56 -1.15
CA ALA A 223 10.16 -22.84 -1.65
C ALA A 223 9.51 -23.31 -2.95
N ARG A 224 8.29 -22.86 -3.25
CA ARG A 224 7.58 -23.14 -4.52
C ARG A 224 7.97 -22.21 -5.66
N MET A 225 8.52 -21.05 -5.36
CA MET A 225 8.95 -20.12 -6.40
C MET A 225 10.14 -20.67 -7.17
N ARG A 226 10.23 -20.30 -8.46
CA ARG A 226 11.39 -20.64 -9.29
C ARG A 226 12.66 -19.99 -8.72
N PRO A 227 13.83 -20.64 -8.79
CA PRO A 227 15.10 -20.06 -8.32
C PRO A 227 15.46 -18.74 -9.03
N GLN A 228 14.95 -18.53 -10.24
CA GLN A 228 15.16 -17.29 -10.99
C GLN A 228 14.04 -16.26 -10.81
N ALA A 229 13.01 -16.58 -10.01
CA ALA A 229 11.90 -15.66 -9.78
C ALA A 229 12.32 -14.43 -8.96
N ILE A 230 11.65 -13.33 -9.27
CA ILE A 230 11.78 -12.05 -8.57
C ILE A 230 10.48 -11.77 -7.82
N PHE A 231 10.60 -11.48 -6.53
CA PHE A 231 9.49 -11.18 -5.66
C PHE A 231 9.30 -9.68 -5.49
N ILE A 232 8.07 -9.17 -5.64
CA ILE A 232 7.73 -7.75 -5.52
C ILE A 232 6.62 -7.57 -4.51
N ASN A 233 6.82 -6.71 -3.52
CA ASN A 233 5.78 -6.36 -2.55
C ASN A 233 5.52 -4.85 -2.53
N ILE A 234 4.33 -4.45 -3.01
CA ILE A 234 3.79 -3.08 -2.97
C ILE A 234 2.46 -3.05 -2.19
N SER A 235 2.19 -4.08 -1.41
CA SER A 235 0.95 -4.23 -0.65
C SER A 235 1.11 -3.83 0.82
N ARG A 236 1.41 -4.80 1.68
CA ARG A 236 1.77 -4.62 3.09
C ARG A 236 2.89 -5.58 3.48
N GLY A 237 3.82 -5.12 4.34
CA GLY A 237 4.94 -5.97 4.80
C GLY A 237 4.47 -7.22 5.52
N ARG A 238 3.50 -7.10 6.42
CA ARG A 238 2.96 -8.22 7.22
C ARG A 238 2.20 -9.30 6.44
N VAL A 239 1.96 -9.11 5.15
CA VAL A 239 1.50 -10.20 4.26
C VAL A 239 2.59 -11.26 4.06
N VAL A 240 3.83 -10.89 4.33
CA VAL A 240 5.04 -11.70 4.17
C VAL A 240 5.65 -11.99 5.53
N ASP A 241 6.08 -13.23 5.75
CA ASP A 241 7.05 -13.55 6.80
C ASP A 241 8.42 -13.00 6.36
N GLU A 242 8.79 -11.84 6.93
CA GLU A 242 10.02 -11.14 6.56
C GLU A 242 11.27 -11.95 6.88
N ALA A 243 11.25 -12.78 7.93
CA ALA A 243 12.37 -13.66 8.26
C ALA A 243 12.56 -14.74 7.19
N ALA A 244 11.48 -15.37 6.74
CA ALA A 244 11.51 -16.34 5.65
C ALA A 244 11.95 -15.71 4.31
N LEU A 245 11.56 -14.46 4.03
CA LEU A 245 12.03 -13.73 2.86
C LEU A 245 13.55 -13.49 2.91
N ILE A 246 14.06 -13.02 4.05
CA ILE A 246 15.50 -12.79 4.27
C ILE A 246 16.28 -14.09 4.00
N GLU A 247 15.80 -15.20 4.56
CA GLU A 247 16.46 -16.51 4.38
C GLU A 247 16.43 -16.95 2.91
N ALA A 248 15.26 -16.84 2.24
CA ALA A 248 15.12 -17.20 0.83
C ALA A 248 16.04 -16.38 -0.09
N LEU A 249 16.24 -15.10 0.20
CA LEU A 249 17.13 -14.22 -0.53
C LEU A 249 18.62 -14.51 -0.25
N ALA A 250 18.97 -14.73 1.01
CA ALA A 250 20.34 -15.03 1.42
C ALA A 250 20.83 -16.37 0.85
N GLN A 251 19.95 -17.36 0.84
CA GLN A 251 20.23 -18.70 0.28
C GLN A 251 20.05 -18.76 -1.25
N ARG A 252 19.71 -17.65 -1.91
CA ARG A 252 19.43 -17.62 -3.35
C ARG A 252 18.32 -18.61 -3.78
N ARG A 253 17.38 -18.92 -2.90
CA ARG A 253 16.19 -19.73 -3.20
C ARG A 253 15.28 -19.02 -4.21
N ILE A 254 15.23 -17.70 -4.13
CA ILE A 254 14.70 -16.80 -5.15
C ILE A 254 15.81 -15.83 -5.60
N ARG A 255 15.69 -15.31 -6.80
CA ARG A 255 16.73 -14.47 -7.40
C ARG A 255 16.91 -13.17 -6.67
N ALA A 256 15.83 -12.42 -6.42
CA ALA A 256 15.86 -11.06 -5.89
C ALA A 256 14.49 -10.63 -5.38
N ALA A 257 14.43 -9.51 -4.66
CA ALA A 257 13.18 -8.87 -4.27
C ALA A 257 13.20 -7.35 -4.47
N GLY A 258 12.03 -6.80 -4.85
CA GLY A 258 11.71 -5.37 -4.86
C GLY A 258 10.63 -5.07 -3.82
N LEU A 259 10.92 -4.25 -2.83
CA LEU A 259 10.09 -4.06 -1.66
C LEU A 259 9.79 -2.57 -1.46
N ASP A 260 8.52 -2.20 -1.45
CA ASP A 260 8.08 -0.85 -1.07
C ASP A 260 7.51 -0.81 0.36
N VAL A 261 7.30 -1.99 0.96
CA VAL A 261 6.67 -2.14 2.28
C VAL A 261 7.40 -3.21 3.11
N PHE A 262 7.36 -3.05 4.44
CA PHE A 262 8.09 -3.88 5.39
C PHE A 262 7.19 -4.27 6.57
N GLU A 263 7.57 -5.33 7.30
CA GLU A 263 6.82 -5.77 8.50
C GLU A 263 6.72 -4.64 9.53
N ARG A 264 7.82 -3.88 9.70
CA ARG A 264 7.86 -2.65 10.49
C ARG A 264 8.33 -1.48 9.65
N GLU A 265 7.59 -0.41 9.68
CA GLU A 265 7.90 0.84 9.00
C GLU A 265 8.00 1.99 10.02
N PRO A 266 9.05 2.83 9.95
CA PRO A 266 10.21 2.78 9.04
C PRO A 266 11.08 1.54 9.24
N LEU A 267 11.66 1.00 8.14
CA LEU A 267 12.59 -0.12 8.20
C LEU A 267 13.81 0.22 9.07
N SER A 268 14.16 -0.67 9.99
CA SER A 268 15.33 -0.47 10.84
C SER A 268 16.63 -0.36 10.03
N PRO A 269 17.52 0.61 10.33
CA PRO A 269 18.84 0.67 9.70
C PRO A 269 19.69 -0.59 9.88
N GLY A 270 19.38 -1.41 10.89
CA GLY A 270 20.05 -2.70 11.13
C GLY A 270 19.43 -3.89 10.40
N SER A 271 18.37 -3.69 9.61
CA SER A 271 17.69 -4.79 8.92
C SER A 271 18.66 -5.57 8.01
N PRO A 272 18.63 -6.92 8.07
CA PRO A 272 19.40 -7.76 7.16
C PRO A 272 19.07 -7.51 5.67
N LEU A 273 17.84 -7.11 5.36
CA LEU A 273 17.41 -6.78 3.98
C LEU A 273 18.32 -5.73 3.34
N LEU A 274 18.80 -4.74 4.11
CA LEU A 274 19.67 -3.66 3.60
C LEU A 274 21.08 -4.13 3.25
N ARG A 275 21.47 -5.32 3.68
CA ARG A 275 22.79 -5.91 3.39
C ARG A 275 22.76 -6.88 2.20
N LEU A 276 21.59 -7.21 1.70
CA LEU A 276 21.41 -8.15 0.60
C LEU A 276 21.50 -7.40 -0.75
N PRO A 277 22.49 -7.71 -1.60
CA PRO A 277 22.69 -7.01 -2.88
C PRO A 277 21.58 -7.28 -3.90
N ASN A 278 20.76 -8.30 -3.65
CA ASN A 278 19.62 -8.69 -4.49
C ASN A 278 18.28 -8.13 -3.98
N VAL A 279 18.33 -7.06 -3.16
CA VAL A 279 17.13 -6.36 -2.67
C VAL A 279 17.12 -4.93 -3.19
N VAL A 280 16.00 -4.50 -3.75
CA VAL A 280 15.67 -3.09 -4.02
C VAL A 280 14.59 -2.69 -3.01
N ALA A 281 14.92 -1.72 -2.14
CA ALA A 281 14.03 -1.24 -1.08
C ALA A 281 13.66 0.22 -1.33
N THR A 282 12.37 0.55 -1.22
CA THR A 282 11.84 1.92 -1.30
C THR A 282 10.97 2.22 -0.07
N PRO A 283 10.93 3.48 0.43
CA PRO A 283 10.32 3.82 1.69
C PRO A 283 8.81 4.09 1.56
N HIS A 284 8.03 3.11 1.13
CA HIS A 284 6.57 3.14 0.98
C HIS A 284 6.11 4.32 0.09
N ILE A 285 6.65 4.35 -1.12
CA ILE A 285 6.42 5.43 -2.09
C ILE A 285 5.32 5.14 -3.12
N GLY A 286 4.59 4.05 -3.01
CA GLY A 286 3.58 3.61 -3.99
C GLY A 286 2.62 4.70 -4.46
N SER A 287 2.27 5.66 -3.60
CA SER A 287 1.41 6.81 -3.94
C SER A 287 2.13 8.16 -3.83
N ALA A 288 3.47 8.19 -3.77
CA ALA A 288 4.23 9.39 -3.42
C ALA A 288 4.59 10.25 -4.65
N THR A 289 3.57 10.72 -5.37
CA THR A 289 3.69 11.83 -6.32
C THR A 289 2.86 13.01 -5.82
N GLU A 290 3.22 14.22 -6.22
CA GLU A 290 2.53 15.45 -5.80
C GLU A 290 1.06 15.41 -6.22
N GLU A 291 0.79 15.01 -7.47
CA GLU A 291 -0.55 14.92 -8.05
C GLU A 291 -1.42 13.89 -7.30
N THR A 292 -0.86 12.71 -7.03
CA THR A 292 -1.60 11.65 -6.35
C THR A 292 -1.86 12.01 -4.88
N ARG A 293 -0.88 12.58 -4.19
CA ARG A 293 -1.05 13.01 -2.80
C ARG A 293 -2.07 14.13 -2.66
N GLU A 294 -2.11 15.08 -3.59
CA GLU A 294 -3.14 16.13 -3.63
C GLU A 294 -4.53 15.54 -3.94
N ALA A 295 -4.62 14.61 -4.90
CA ALA A 295 -5.89 13.94 -5.22
C ALA A 295 -6.42 13.09 -4.04
N MET A 296 -5.54 12.38 -3.32
CA MET A 296 -5.90 11.65 -2.10
C MET A 296 -6.40 12.60 -1.01
N ALA A 297 -5.70 13.71 -0.78
CA ALA A 297 -6.08 14.70 0.22
C ALA A 297 -7.45 15.31 -0.10
N ARG A 298 -7.68 15.67 -1.37
CA ARG A 298 -8.98 16.19 -1.85
C ARG A 298 -10.10 15.18 -1.63
N CYS A 299 -9.89 13.93 -2.03
CA CYS A 299 -10.85 12.84 -1.83
C CYS A 299 -11.21 12.66 -0.34
N ALA A 300 -10.21 12.69 0.55
CA ALA A 300 -10.44 12.60 2.00
C ALA A 300 -11.23 13.79 2.55
N VAL A 301 -10.93 15.01 2.10
CA VAL A 301 -11.68 16.23 2.47
C VAL A 301 -13.13 16.12 2.01
N ASP A 302 -13.40 15.68 0.78
CA ASP A 302 -14.75 15.49 0.24
C ASP A 302 -15.54 14.46 1.08
N ASN A 303 -14.93 13.34 1.40
CA ASN A 303 -15.52 12.31 2.25
C ASN A 303 -15.87 12.85 3.65
N LEU A 304 -14.93 13.57 4.28
CA LEU A 304 -15.12 14.10 5.62
C LEU A 304 -16.25 15.13 5.67
N LEU A 305 -16.24 16.09 4.74
CA LEU A 305 -17.27 17.14 4.67
C LEU A 305 -18.65 16.54 4.40
N ALA A 306 -18.77 15.53 3.52
CA ALA A 306 -20.02 14.83 3.29
C ALA A 306 -20.52 14.14 4.58
N ALA A 307 -19.65 13.42 5.29
CA ALA A 307 -19.99 12.76 6.55
C ALA A 307 -20.48 13.74 7.62
N LEU A 308 -19.75 14.87 7.81
CA LEU A 308 -20.09 15.87 8.79
C LEU A 308 -21.33 16.69 8.45
N ALA A 309 -21.68 16.77 7.16
CA ALA A 309 -22.96 17.34 6.69
C ALA A 309 -24.15 16.37 6.80
N GLY A 310 -23.95 15.16 7.33
CA GLY A 310 -25.01 14.16 7.44
C GLY A 310 -25.30 13.39 6.13
N ALA A 311 -24.43 13.53 5.12
CA ALA A 311 -24.51 12.77 3.87
C ALA A 311 -23.61 11.53 3.92
N ARG A 312 -23.96 10.51 3.12
CA ARG A 312 -23.11 9.32 2.99
C ARG A 312 -21.82 9.69 2.26
N PRO A 313 -20.62 9.43 2.86
CA PRO A 313 -19.36 9.63 2.17
C PRO A 313 -19.28 8.80 0.88
N PRO A 314 -18.77 9.36 -0.24
CA PRO A 314 -18.59 8.63 -1.49
C PRO A 314 -17.79 7.33 -1.32
N ASN A 315 -16.76 7.34 -0.50
CA ASN A 315 -15.85 6.21 -0.30
C ASN A 315 -15.95 5.64 1.14
N LEU A 316 -17.20 5.37 1.56
CA LEU A 316 -17.48 4.79 2.87
C LEU A 316 -16.97 3.35 2.97
N VAL A 317 -16.11 3.06 3.95
CA VAL A 317 -15.50 1.75 4.20
C VAL A 317 -16.44 0.87 5.02
N ASN A 318 -17.17 1.45 5.99
CA ASN A 318 -17.96 0.73 6.97
C ASN A 318 -19.47 1.06 6.87
N PRO A 319 -20.19 0.48 5.90
CA PRO A 319 -21.60 0.79 5.65
C PRO A 319 -22.53 0.45 6.81
N SER A 320 -22.15 -0.47 7.69
CA SER A 320 -22.93 -0.82 8.90
C SER A 320 -23.11 0.37 9.85
N ALA A 321 -22.07 1.20 10.04
CA ALA A 321 -22.15 2.43 10.82
C ALA A 321 -23.16 3.43 10.22
N TRP A 322 -23.20 3.54 8.89
CA TRP A 322 -24.16 4.40 8.20
C TRP A 322 -25.61 3.92 8.38
N ALA A 323 -25.84 2.60 8.26
CA ALA A 323 -27.15 2.03 8.43
C ALA A 323 -27.71 2.29 9.85
N ARG A 324 -26.89 2.16 10.88
CA ARG A 324 -27.26 2.45 12.28
C ARG A 324 -27.68 3.89 12.50
N ARG A 325 -26.99 4.87 11.87
CA ARG A 325 -27.34 6.30 11.98
C ARG A 325 -28.71 6.65 11.38
N ARG A 326 -29.19 5.87 10.43
CA ARG A 326 -30.50 6.09 9.76
C ARG A 326 -31.64 5.36 10.43
N GLY A 327 -31.37 4.38 11.26
CA GLY A 327 -32.36 3.59 11.99
C GLY A 327 -32.54 4.02 13.47
N ALA A 328 -31.77 5.00 13.91
CA ALA A 328 -31.94 5.71 15.19
C ALA A 328 -32.60 7.09 14.93
#